data_15775ee5f0d236da0db94a6325d6bbd1
#
_entry.id   15775ee5f0d236da0db94a6325d6bbd1
#
_cell.length_a   1.000
_cell.length_b   1.000
_cell.length_c   1.000
_cell.angle_alpha   90.00
_cell.angle_beta   90.00
_cell.angle_gamma   90.00
#
_symmetry.space_group_name_H-M   'P 1'
#
loop_
_entity.id
_entity.type
_entity.pdbx_description
1 polymer ?
#
loop_
_entity_poly.entity_id
_entity_poly.type
_entity_poly.pdbx_seq_one_letter_code
_entity_poly.pdbx_strand_id
1 'polypeptide(L)'
;LVALVIYSVVMAFLLPRVLAGTTAIIPLGVTEFGEVTGPVPLVPGSSNITQSIYMIGNLLCFLLVAAAAMQPDGFRAVVVGMLAYATFSIVFALVDLATYATGTADLLGFMRNAKYTLHNDTEVSGLKRIVGSFTETSVFARSTLGVLGFTATLWLCGWRGRWSGLLALASIVLLVLSTSSTAIVGLPVMAVVLYVSSLQIAFQKVSSTAWLFGVIAPVFVLVLALGILLDPQVSGVVRSYLDTTVFNKLDTDSGVERSSWNTLALQNFIQSWGLGVGVGTTRASSFLMALLSSVGVIGLVLYGLFLYSVYLRPRGVARSFESDVRMAARNAAAGLLVGDLLLAPSIDQGLFFYALAGLAAAVPVRHAFGTPHSAGPGRAA
;
A
#
# COMPACT_ATOMS: atom_id res chain seq x y z
N LEU A 1 0.31 17.39 -4.30
CA LEU A 1 -0.96 16.69 -4.09
C LEU A 1 -2.16 17.56 -4.40
N VAL A 2 -2.26 18.81 -3.88
CA VAL A 2 -3.40 19.71 -4.14
C VAL A 2 -3.68 19.86 -5.64
N ALA A 3 -2.66 20.17 -6.44
CA ALA A 3 -2.81 20.30 -7.88
C ALA A 3 -3.31 19.00 -8.55
N LEU A 4 -2.82 17.83 -8.10
CA LEU A 4 -3.29 16.53 -8.57
C LEU A 4 -4.79 16.35 -8.28
N VAL A 5 -5.23 16.64 -7.04
CA VAL A 5 -6.63 16.44 -6.66
C VAL A 5 -7.55 17.41 -7.43
N ILE A 6 -7.18 18.69 -7.53
CA ILE A 6 -7.97 19.65 -8.33
C ILE A 6 -8.08 19.19 -9.78
N TYR A 7 -6.95 18.82 -10.41
CA TYR A 7 -6.95 18.31 -11.77
C TYR A 7 -7.82 17.04 -11.90
N SER A 8 -7.66 16.08 -11.00
CA SER A 8 -8.41 14.83 -11.03
C SER A 8 -9.92 15.06 -10.90
N VAL A 9 -10.35 15.93 -9.99
CA VAL A 9 -11.78 16.25 -9.79
C VAL A 9 -12.36 16.98 -11.00
N VAL A 10 -11.65 17.97 -11.54
CA VAL A 10 -12.12 18.69 -12.74
C VAL A 10 -12.26 17.72 -13.92
N MET A 11 -11.24 16.87 -14.14
CA MET A 11 -11.25 15.93 -15.26
C MET A 11 -12.23 14.77 -15.08
N ALA A 12 -12.60 14.42 -13.83
CA ALA A 12 -13.64 13.43 -13.55
C ALA A 12 -15.01 13.85 -14.13
N PHE A 13 -15.29 15.16 -14.21
CA PHE A 13 -16.55 15.67 -14.77
C PHE A 13 -16.44 16.15 -16.21
N LEU A 14 -15.29 16.62 -16.63
CA LEU A 14 -15.08 17.19 -17.97
C LEU A 14 -14.89 16.07 -19.01
N LEU A 15 -13.90 15.20 -18.82
CA LEU A 15 -13.46 14.25 -19.85
C LEU A 15 -14.55 13.24 -20.26
N PRO A 16 -15.33 12.63 -19.34
CA PRO A 16 -16.36 11.68 -19.76
C PRO A 16 -17.47 12.32 -20.61
N ARG A 17 -17.65 13.65 -20.53
CA ARG A 17 -18.63 14.40 -21.32
C ARG A 17 -18.07 14.84 -22.66
N VAL A 18 -16.85 15.36 -22.67
CA VAL A 18 -16.18 15.85 -23.88
C VAL A 18 -15.83 14.70 -24.82
N LEU A 19 -15.43 13.56 -24.27
CA LEU A 19 -15.02 12.37 -25.01
C LEU A 19 -16.13 11.32 -25.10
N ALA A 20 -17.39 11.66 -24.81
CA ALA A 20 -18.49 10.72 -24.81
C ALA A 20 -18.58 9.96 -26.16
N GLY A 21 -18.69 8.64 -26.10
CA GLY A 21 -18.80 7.76 -27.26
C GLY A 21 -17.52 7.57 -28.10
N THR A 22 -16.40 8.25 -27.78
CA THR A 22 -15.17 8.15 -28.60
C THR A 22 -14.38 6.87 -28.37
N THR A 23 -14.59 6.19 -27.25
CA THR A 23 -13.94 4.93 -26.89
C THR A 23 -14.89 4.05 -26.09
N ALA A 24 -14.54 2.77 -25.92
CA ALA A 24 -15.25 1.87 -25.02
C ALA A 24 -14.59 1.88 -23.64
N ILE A 25 -15.39 1.73 -22.58
CA ILE A 25 -14.94 1.62 -21.19
C ILE A 25 -15.53 0.38 -20.53
N ILE A 26 -14.87 -0.17 -19.51
CA ILE A 26 -15.51 -1.03 -18.51
C ILE A 26 -15.81 -0.14 -17.31
N PRO A 27 -17.08 0.19 -17.03
CA PRO A 27 -17.41 1.18 -16.02
C PRO A 27 -17.02 0.72 -14.63
N LEU A 28 -16.56 1.66 -13.80
CA LEU A 28 -16.27 1.39 -12.39
C LEU A 28 -17.55 1.41 -11.54
N GLY A 29 -18.60 2.05 -11.99
CA GLY A 29 -19.90 2.17 -11.32
C GLY A 29 -21.06 2.24 -12.31
N VAL A 30 -22.24 2.59 -11.80
CA VAL A 30 -23.47 2.68 -12.59
C VAL A 30 -23.38 3.80 -13.62
N THR A 31 -23.74 3.49 -14.86
CA THR A 31 -23.87 4.42 -16.00
C THR A 31 -25.31 4.46 -16.50
N GLU A 32 -25.59 5.19 -17.58
CA GLU A 32 -26.90 5.18 -18.26
C GLU A 32 -27.27 3.78 -18.81
N PHE A 33 -26.27 2.90 -19.00
CA PHE A 33 -26.49 1.49 -19.40
C PHE A 33 -26.77 0.58 -18.20
N GLY A 34 -26.88 1.11 -16.98
CA GLY A 34 -27.07 0.36 -15.74
C GLY A 34 -25.78 -0.20 -15.15
N GLU A 35 -25.91 -1.27 -14.35
CA GLU A 35 -24.77 -2.04 -13.82
C GLU A 35 -24.33 -3.06 -14.87
N VAL A 36 -23.24 -2.79 -15.56
CA VAL A 36 -22.69 -3.63 -16.62
C VAL A 36 -21.28 -4.03 -16.30
N THR A 37 -20.93 -5.29 -16.51
CA THR A 37 -19.58 -5.83 -16.30
C THR A 37 -18.74 -5.85 -17.60
N GLY A 38 -19.39 -5.64 -18.77
CA GLY A 38 -18.76 -5.62 -20.09
C GLY A 38 -18.41 -4.21 -20.58
N PRO A 39 -17.77 -4.12 -21.77
CA PRO A 39 -17.48 -2.85 -22.43
C PRO A 39 -18.75 -2.11 -22.85
N VAL A 40 -18.81 -0.81 -22.56
CA VAL A 40 -19.86 0.11 -23.03
C VAL A 40 -19.21 1.36 -23.63
N PRO A 41 -19.92 2.15 -24.48
CA PRO A 41 -19.41 3.44 -24.92
C PRO A 41 -19.04 4.34 -23.74
N LEU A 42 -18.04 5.18 -23.92
CA LEU A 42 -17.61 6.14 -22.90
C LEU A 42 -18.76 7.10 -22.57
N VAL A 43 -19.19 7.10 -21.31
CA VAL A 43 -20.21 7.98 -20.75
C VAL A 43 -19.88 8.31 -19.30
N PRO A 44 -20.43 9.40 -18.74
CA PRO A 44 -20.34 9.67 -17.30
C PRO A 44 -21.00 8.57 -16.48
N GLY A 45 -20.45 8.28 -15.30
CA GLY A 45 -21.00 7.31 -14.36
C GLY A 45 -21.03 7.83 -12.92
N SER A 46 -21.74 7.11 -12.04
CA SER A 46 -21.86 7.46 -10.61
C SER A 46 -20.50 7.49 -9.90
N SER A 47 -19.56 6.66 -10.36
CA SER A 47 -18.21 6.60 -9.78
C SER A 47 -17.36 7.84 -10.01
N ASN A 48 -17.69 8.70 -10.99
CA ASN A 48 -17.00 9.98 -11.14
C ASN A 48 -17.18 10.85 -9.89
N ILE A 49 -18.39 10.85 -9.30
CA ILE A 49 -18.69 11.57 -8.06
C ILE A 49 -18.00 10.87 -6.88
N THR A 50 -18.19 9.57 -6.73
CA THR A 50 -17.66 8.79 -5.60
C THR A 50 -16.14 8.87 -5.52
N GLN A 51 -15.45 8.67 -6.64
CA GLN A 51 -13.98 8.75 -6.68
C GLN A 51 -13.47 10.18 -6.45
N SER A 52 -14.21 11.20 -6.89
CA SER A 52 -13.87 12.59 -6.58
C SER A 52 -13.96 12.89 -5.07
N ILE A 53 -14.98 12.36 -4.39
CA ILE A 53 -15.12 12.46 -2.92
C ILE A 53 -13.95 11.74 -2.23
N TYR A 54 -13.57 10.55 -2.69
CA TYR A 54 -12.41 9.83 -2.14
C TYR A 54 -11.11 10.59 -2.33
N MET A 55 -10.88 11.19 -3.48
CA MET A 55 -9.69 12.02 -3.74
C MET A 55 -9.62 13.25 -2.81
N ILE A 56 -10.76 13.91 -2.56
CA ILE A 56 -10.83 15.02 -1.60
C ILE A 56 -10.59 14.51 -0.18
N GLY A 57 -11.21 13.40 0.22
CA GLY A 57 -11.00 12.78 1.52
C GLY A 57 -9.53 12.39 1.76
N ASN A 58 -8.87 11.86 0.74
CA ASN A 58 -7.44 11.54 0.77
C ASN A 58 -6.56 12.78 0.94
N LEU A 59 -6.89 13.88 0.26
CA LEU A 59 -6.21 15.16 0.44
C LEU A 59 -6.38 15.69 1.86
N LEU A 60 -7.60 15.65 2.39
CA LEU A 60 -7.88 16.08 3.77
C LEU A 60 -7.12 15.21 4.77
N CYS A 61 -7.12 13.89 4.59
CA CYS A 61 -6.35 12.95 5.44
C CYS A 61 -4.85 13.31 5.43
N PHE A 62 -4.27 13.49 4.25
CA PHE A 62 -2.87 13.91 4.11
C PHE A 62 -2.58 15.22 4.86
N LEU A 63 -3.41 16.24 4.65
CA LEU A 63 -3.21 17.55 5.26
C LEU A 63 -3.38 17.51 6.78
N LEU A 64 -4.41 16.82 7.30
CA LEU A 64 -4.67 16.70 8.73
C LEU A 64 -3.55 15.91 9.43
N VAL A 65 -3.10 14.80 8.86
CA VAL A 65 -2.00 14.01 9.42
C VAL A 65 -0.69 14.81 9.35
N ALA A 66 -0.41 15.50 8.24
CA ALA A 66 0.79 16.33 8.12
C ALA A 66 0.76 17.47 9.14
N ALA A 67 -0.37 18.15 9.32
CA ALA A 67 -0.53 19.23 10.29
C ALA A 67 -0.39 18.73 11.74
N ALA A 68 -1.06 17.63 12.09
CA ALA A 68 -0.91 17.01 13.41
C ALA A 68 0.55 16.61 13.69
N ALA A 69 1.21 16.03 12.69
CA ALA A 69 2.60 15.58 12.81
C ALA A 69 3.64 16.72 12.80
N MET A 70 3.24 17.97 12.59
CA MET A 70 4.12 19.12 12.80
C MET A 70 4.35 19.42 14.29
N GLN A 71 3.46 18.99 15.18
CA GLN A 71 3.62 19.12 16.62
C GLN A 71 4.27 17.85 17.17
N PRO A 72 5.23 17.95 18.14
CA PRO A 72 5.93 16.78 18.67
C PRO A 72 5.00 15.72 19.27
N ASP A 73 3.99 16.14 20.02
CA ASP A 73 3.02 15.22 20.64
C ASP A 73 2.06 14.64 19.58
N GLY A 74 1.62 15.45 18.63
CA GLY A 74 0.83 15.00 17.50
C GLY A 74 1.59 14.00 16.61
N PHE A 75 2.89 14.22 16.40
CA PHE A 75 3.74 13.28 15.67
C PHE A 75 3.78 11.91 16.38
N ARG A 76 3.98 11.91 17.72
CA ARG A 76 3.95 10.67 18.51
C ARG A 76 2.58 10.00 18.49
N ALA A 77 1.50 10.78 18.58
CA ALA A 77 0.13 10.26 18.51
C ALA A 77 -0.15 9.58 17.17
N VAL A 78 0.27 10.18 16.05
CA VAL A 78 0.14 9.57 14.72
C VAL A 78 0.93 8.25 14.65
N VAL A 79 2.17 8.19 15.17
CA VAL A 79 2.97 6.94 15.22
C VAL A 79 2.26 5.85 16.02
N VAL A 80 1.69 6.20 17.18
CA VAL A 80 0.92 5.26 17.99
C VAL A 80 -0.31 4.77 17.22
N GLY A 81 -1.02 5.67 16.53
CA GLY A 81 -2.14 5.33 15.65
C GLY A 81 -1.75 4.33 14.55
N MET A 82 -0.59 4.53 13.90
CA MET A 82 -0.09 3.60 12.89
C MET A 82 0.25 2.22 13.47
N LEU A 83 0.85 2.18 14.68
CA LEU A 83 1.12 0.91 15.36
C LEU A 83 -0.18 0.23 15.82
N ALA A 84 -1.19 1.00 16.26
CA ALA A 84 -2.51 0.46 16.59
C ALA A 84 -3.17 -0.14 15.35
N TYR A 85 -3.16 0.58 14.21
CA TYR A 85 -3.66 0.04 12.93
C TYR A 85 -2.97 -1.28 12.57
N ALA A 86 -1.63 -1.34 12.67
CA ALA A 86 -0.87 -2.55 12.40
C ALA A 86 -1.29 -3.70 13.33
N THR A 87 -1.46 -3.41 14.62
CA THR A 87 -1.88 -4.40 15.62
C THR A 87 -3.28 -4.95 15.32
N PHE A 88 -4.25 -4.06 15.10
CA PHE A 88 -5.62 -4.48 14.79
C PHE A 88 -5.71 -5.24 13.46
N SER A 89 -4.97 -4.82 12.43
CA SER A 89 -4.92 -5.54 11.15
C SER A 89 -4.44 -6.99 11.33
N ILE A 90 -3.39 -7.21 12.13
CA ILE A 90 -2.87 -8.55 12.44
C ILE A 90 -3.88 -9.33 13.29
N VAL A 91 -4.46 -8.71 14.33
CA VAL A 91 -5.46 -9.37 15.18
C VAL A 91 -6.65 -9.84 14.35
N PHE A 92 -7.19 -9.01 13.46
CA PHE A 92 -8.32 -9.42 12.61
C PHE A 92 -7.94 -10.52 11.61
N ALA A 93 -6.70 -10.56 11.13
CA ALA A 93 -6.22 -11.67 10.31
C ALA A 93 -6.15 -12.99 11.09
N LEU A 94 -5.70 -12.94 12.35
CA LEU A 94 -5.67 -14.10 13.24
C LEU A 94 -7.09 -14.56 13.62
N VAL A 95 -7.99 -13.61 13.88
CA VAL A 95 -9.40 -13.91 14.14
C VAL A 95 -10.07 -14.54 12.92
N ASP A 96 -9.78 -14.05 11.71
CA ASP A 96 -10.27 -14.63 10.46
C ASP A 96 -9.82 -16.10 10.29
N LEU A 97 -8.57 -16.40 10.60
CA LEU A 97 -8.05 -17.78 10.60
C LEU A 97 -8.71 -18.64 11.68
N ALA A 98 -8.82 -18.12 12.89
CA ALA A 98 -9.40 -18.85 14.02
C ALA A 98 -10.89 -19.16 13.81
N THR A 99 -11.67 -18.18 13.35
CA THR A 99 -13.12 -18.35 13.08
C THR A 99 -13.37 -19.30 11.92
N TYR A 100 -12.50 -19.32 10.92
CA TYR A 100 -12.56 -20.32 9.86
C TYR A 100 -12.29 -21.73 10.40
N ALA A 101 -11.23 -21.91 11.19
CA ALA A 101 -10.85 -23.21 11.75
C ALA A 101 -11.91 -23.78 12.72
N THR A 102 -12.69 -22.90 13.35
CA THR A 102 -13.74 -23.29 14.32
C THR A 102 -15.15 -23.34 13.71
N GLY A 103 -15.30 -23.02 12.41
CA GLY A 103 -16.62 -22.96 11.75
C GLY A 103 -17.50 -21.80 12.22
N THR A 104 -16.93 -20.75 12.84
CA THR A 104 -17.62 -19.57 13.37
C THR A 104 -17.39 -18.31 12.54
N ALA A 105 -17.18 -18.45 11.23
CA ALA A 105 -16.85 -17.35 10.32
C ALA A 105 -17.90 -16.21 10.33
N ASP A 106 -19.15 -16.50 10.66
CA ASP A 106 -20.24 -15.52 10.76
C ASP A 106 -20.00 -14.47 11.86
N LEU A 107 -19.13 -14.72 12.83
CA LEU A 107 -18.74 -13.73 13.83
C LEU A 107 -18.14 -12.46 13.23
N LEU A 108 -17.56 -12.55 12.03
CA LEU A 108 -17.02 -11.39 11.30
C LEU A 108 -18.07 -10.71 10.39
N GLY A 109 -19.30 -11.19 10.36
CA GLY A 109 -20.39 -10.66 9.53
C GLY A 109 -20.69 -9.18 9.78
N PHE A 110 -20.49 -8.69 11.02
CA PHE A 110 -20.71 -7.28 11.36
C PHE A 110 -19.83 -6.30 10.57
N MET A 111 -18.64 -6.73 10.12
CA MET A 111 -17.74 -5.91 9.31
C MET A 111 -17.76 -6.28 7.81
N ARG A 112 -18.37 -7.41 7.45
CA ARG A 112 -18.47 -7.94 6.09
C ARG A 112 -19.84 -7.65 5.49
N ASN A 113 -20.27 -6.39 5.52
CA ASN A 113 -21.60 -5.95 5.13
C ASN A 113 -21.66 -5.28 3.73
N ALA A 114 -20.61 -5.39 2.93
CA ALA A 114 -20.58 -4.83 1.59
C ALA A 114 -21.53 -5.58 0.64
N LYS A 115 -22.18 -4.84 -0.27
CA LYS A 115 -23.15 -5.41 -1.24
C LYS A 115 -22.50 -6.18 -2.39
N TYR A 116 -21.18 -6.14 -2.54
CA TYR A 116 -20.44 -6.89 -3.55
C TYR A 116 -19.95 -8.23 -2.99
N THR A 117 -19.65 -9.16 -3.90
CA THR A 117 -19.16 -10.49 -3.53
C THR A 117 -17.87 -10.40 -2.72
N LEU A 118 -17.91 -10.90 -1.50
CA LEU A 118 -16.75 -11.03 -0.64
C LEU A 118 -16.14 -12.41 -0.87
N HIS A 119 -14.85 -12.46 -1.16
CA HIS A 119 -14.12 -13.72 -1.36
C HIS A 119 -13.55 -14.24 -0.03
N ASN A 120 -14.45 -14.51 0.93
CA ASN A 120 -14.08 -14.87 2.31
C ASN A 120 -13.67 -16.35 2.47
N ASP A 121 -14.27 -17.24 1.66
CA ASP A 121 -14.19 -18.68 1.86
C ASP A 121 -13.42 -19.38 0.74
N THR A 122 -12.60 -18.62 0.02
CA THR A 122 -11.78 -19.19 -1.05
C THR A 122 -10.56 -19.91 -0.46
N GLU A 123 -10.31 -21.11 -0.96
CA GLU A 123 -9.14 -21.93 -0.66
C GLU A 123 -8.23 -22.04 -1.88
N VAL A 124 -6.94 -22.18 -1.63
CA VAL A 124 -5.95 -22.54 -2.64
C VAL A 124 -5.11 -23.67 -2.07
N SER A 125 -5.12 -24.82 -2.72
CA SER A 125 -4.40 -26.04 -2.29
C SER A 125 -4.73 -26.45 -0.83
N GLY A 126 -6.00 -26.34 -0.42
CA GLY A 126 -6.47 -26.68 0.92
C GLY A 126 -6.09 -25.67 2.02
N LEU A 127 -5.53 -24.52 1.67
CA LEU A 127 -5.23 -23.44 2.60
C LEU A 127 -6.26 -22.32 2.43
N LYS A 128 -6.85 -21.86 3.55
CA LYS A 128 -7.71 -20.68 3.54
C LYS A 128 -6.92 -19.45 3.11
N ARG A 129 -7.50 -18.68 2.21
CA ARG A 129 -7.00 -17.37 1.84
C ARG A 129 -7.36 -16.34 2.91
N ILE A 130 -6.35 -15.73 3.56
CA ILE A 130 -6.53 -14.77 4.63
C ILE A 130 -7.08 -13.46 4.07
N VAL A 131 -8.19 -13.01 4.60
CA VAL A 131 -8.86 -11.76 4.23
C VAL A 131 -8.83 -10.76 5.39
N GLY A 132 -8.93 -11.24 6.63
CA GLY A 132 -8.99 -10.41 7.83
C GLY A 132 -10.21 -9.46 7.79
N SER A 133 -9.96 -8.16 7.96
CA SER A 133 -10.98 -7.10 7.89
C SER A 133 -11.16 -6.52 6.48
N PHE A 134 -10.54 -7.11 5.47
CA PHE A 134 -10.59 -6.62 4.09
C PHE A 134 -11.59 -7.41 3.25
N THR A 135 -11.81 -6.95 2.02
CA THR A 135 -12.78 -7.52 1.08
C THR A 135 -12.24 -8.74 0.34
N GLU A 136 -10.93 -8.79 0.14
CA GLU A 136 -10.25 -9.90 -0.52
C GLU A 136 -8.79 -10.02 -0.05
N THR A 137 -8.21 -11.18 -0.29
CA THR A 137 -6.84 -11.52 0.11
C THR A 137 -5.77 -10.61 -0.52
N SER A 138 -5.98 -10.14 -1.73
CA SER A 138 -5.02 -9.24 -2.40
C SER A 138 -4.99 -7.86 -1.73
N VAL A 139 -6.14 -7.35 -1.27
CA VAL A 139 -6.22 -6.08 -0.50
C VAL A 139 -5.60 -6.25 0.88
N PHE A 140 -5.85 -7.39 1.55
CA PHE A 140 -5.16 -7.75 2.80
C PHE A 140 -3.63 -7.76 2.60
N ALA A 141 -3.14 -8.45 1.56
CA ALA A 141 -1.72 -8.54 1.25
C ALA A 141 -1.11 -7.16 1.00
N ARG A 142 -1.77 -6.30 0.21
CA ARG A 142 -1.36 -4.92 -0.03
C ARG A 142 -1.21 -4.14 1.27
N SER A 143 -2.23 -4.16 2.13
CA SER A 143 -2.20 -3.46 3.42
C SER A 143 -1.09 -3.98 4.32
N THR A 144 -0.92 -5.30 4.37
CA THR A 144 0.08 -5.97 5.22
C THR A 144 1.51 -5.71 4.74
N LEU A 145 1.75 -5.52 3.42
CA LEU A 145 3.04 -5.03 2.90
C LEU A 145 3.37 -3.63 3.43
N GLY A 146 2.37 -2.75 3.51
CA GLY A 146 2.53 -1.43 4.14
C GLY A 146 2.84 -1.54 5.65
N VAL A 147 2.09 -2.38 6.37
CA VAL A 147 2.35 -2.66 7.80
C VAL A 147 3.75 -3.21 8.02
N LEU A 148 4.19 -4.17 7.19
CA LEU A 148 5.55 -4.71 7.21
C LEU A 148 6.59 -3.61 7.01
N GLY A 149 6.42 -2.76 5.99
CA GLY A 149 7.34 -1.66 5.71
C GLY A 149 7.50 -0.70 6.89
N PHE A 150 6.39 -0.37 7.59
CA PHE A 150 6.41 0.49 8.76
C PHE A 150 7.09 -0.17 9.97
N THR A 151 6.60 -1.34 10.34
CA THR A 151 7.01 -2.02 11.58
C THR A 151 8.43 -2.57 11.51
N ALA A 152 8.83 -3.16 10.38
CA ALA A 152 10.19 -3.64 10.19
C ALA A 152 11.22 -2.50 10.19
N THR A 153 10.89 -1.35 9.56
CA THR A 153 11.81 -0.19 9.59
C THR A 153 11.97 0.35 10.99
N LEU A 154 10.89 0.47 11.79
CA LEU A 154 10.99 0.88 13.19
C LEU A 154 11.82 -0.10 14.02
N TRP A 155 11.67 -1.40 13.77
CA TRP A 155 12.48 -2.43 14.43
C TRP A 155 13.96 -2.31 14.08
N LEU A 156 14.31 -2.10 12.82
CA LEU A 156 15.69 -1.87 12.36
C LEU A 156 16.30 -0.61 13.00
N CYS A 157 15.49 0.41 13.23
CA CYS A 157 15.89 1.64 13.92
C CYS A 157 16.01 1.48 15.46
N GLY A 158 15.54 0.36 16.01
CA GLY A 158 15.57 0.06 17.46
C GLY A 158 14.41 0.69 18.25
N TRP A 159 13.35 1.18 17.57
CA TRP A 159 12.19 1.77 18.23
C TRP A 159 11.16 0.73 18.63
N ARG A 160 10.79 0.67 19.93
CA ARG A 160 9.90 -0.34 20.51
C ARG A 160 10.23 -1.77 20.02
N GLY A 161 11.51 -2.12 20.01
CA GLY A 161 12.10 -3.24 19.28
C GLY A 161 11.36 -4.58 19.38
N ARG A 162 10.85 -4.96 20.58
CA ARG A 162 10.09 -6.22 20.73
C ARG A 162 8.74 -6.14 20.01
N TRP A 163 7.98 -5.07 20.20
CA TRP A 163 6.64 -4.93 19.63
C TRP A 163 6.67 -4.74 18.11
N SER A 164 7.48 -3.80 17.62
CA SER A 164 7.62 -3.57 16.18
C SER A 164 8.18 -4.80 15.45
N GLY A 165 9.13 -5.53 16.08
CA GLY A 165 9.66 -6.78 15.53
C GLY A 165 8.63 -7.90 15.47
N LEU A 166 7.80 -8.06 16.52
CA LEU A 166 6.70 -9.03 16.52
C LEU A 166 5.67 -8.74 15.43
N LEU A 167 5.28 -7.47 15.27
CA LEU A 167 4.35 -7.07 14.21
C LEU A 167 4.94 -7.30 12.82
N ALA A 168 6.23 -7.02 12.62
CA ALA A 168 6.91 -7.29 11.37
C ALA A 168 6.97 -8.79 11.06
N LEU A 169 7.35 -9.61 12.04
CA LEU A 169 7.38 -11.07 11.90
C LEU A 169 5.99 -11.64 11.60
N ALA A 170 4.98 -11.22 12.35
CA ALA A 170 3.60 -11.62 12.11
C ALA A 170 3.12 -11.22 10.70
N SER A 171 3.49 -10.03 10.23
CA SER A 171 3.18 -9.57 8.87
C SER A 171 3.80 -10.50 7.81
N ILE A 172 5.07 -10.89 7.97
CA ILE A 172 5.74 -11.83 7.05
C ILE A 172 5.00 -13.16 7.04
N VAL A 173 4.73 -13.74 8.22
CA VAL A 173 4.05 -15.05 8.34
C VAL A 173 2.67 -14.99 7.70
N LEU A 174 1.87 -13.97 7.99
CA LEU A 174 0.53 -13.81 7.43
C LEU A 174 0.55 -13.56 5.91
N LEU A 175 1.55 -12.84 5.38
CA LEU A 175 1.71 -12.66 3.93
C LEU A 175 2.02 -14.00 3.24
N VAL A 176 2.92 -14.81 3.80
CA VAL A 176 3.24 -16.14 3.26
C VAL A 176 2.01 -17.05 3.30
N LEU A 177 1.30 -17.08 4.43
CA LEU A 177 0.10 -17.90 4.62
C LEU A 177 -1.11 -17.41 3.81
N SER A 178 -1.12 -16.15 3.36
CA SER A 178 -2.26 -15.58 2.62
C SER A 178 -2.47 -16.20 1.24
N THR A 179 -1.50 -16.92 0.68
CA THR A 179 -1.53 -17.50 -0.68
C THR A 179 -1.90 -16.47 -1.77
N SER A 180 -1.58 -15.21 -1.52
CA SER A 180 -1.86 -14.10 -2.44
C SER A 180 -0.70 -13.88 -3.39
N SER A 181 -0.97 -13.80 -4.70
CA SER A 181 0.06 -13.39 -5.68
C SER A 181 0.62 -11.99 -5.39
N THR A 182 -0.18 -11.09 -4.82
CA THR A 182 0.29 -9.77 -4.37
C THR A 182 1.32 -9.91 -3.26
N ALA A 183 1.14 -10.84 -2.32
CA ALA A 183 2.12 -11.13 -1.28
C ALA A 183 3.40 -11.77 -1.86
N ILE A 184 3.26 -12.75 -2.74
CA ILE A 184 4.39 -13.48 -3.33
C ILE A 184 5.30 -12.55 -4.15
N VAL A 185 4.71 -11.64 -4.92
CA VAL A 185 5.47 -10.65 -5.71
C VAL A 185 5.93 -9.48 -4.83
N GLY A 186 5.11 -9.04 -3.87
CA GLY A 186 5.40 -7.89 -3.03
C GLY A 186 6.47 -8.15 -1.96
N LEU A 187 6.52 -9.36 -1.36
CA LEU A 187 7.50 -9.69 -0.33
C LEU A 187 8.96 -9.55 -0.79
N PRO A 188 9.38 -10.11 -1.94
CA PRO A 188 10.75 -9.90 -2.45
C PRO A 188 11.08 -8.42 -2.67
N VAL A 189 10.15 -7.64 -3.22
CA VAL A 189 10.36 -6.21 -3.42
C VAL A 189 10.54 -5.49 -2.07
N MET A 190 9.69 -5.81 -1.10
CA MET A 190 9.81 -5.25 0.26
C MET A 190 11.08 -5.71 0.97
N ALA A 191 11.53 -6.95 0.75
CA ALA A 191 12.81 -7.43 1.27
C ALA A 191 13.98 -6.57 0.75
N VAL A 192 13.99 -6.22 -0.54
CA VAL A 192 14.99 -5.31 -1.14
C VAL A 192 14.89 -3.91 -0.52
N VAL A 193 13.68 -3.34 -0.38
CA VAL A 193 13.48 -2.02 0.24
C VAL A 193 13.98 -1.99 1.69
N LEU A 194 13.67 -3.02 2.46
CA LEU A 194 14.12 -3.14 3.85
C LEU A 194 15.62 -3.40 3.95
N TYR A 195 16.19 -4.17 3.04
CA TYR A 195 17.62 -4.42 2.97
C TYR A 195 18.39 -3.12 2.71
N VAL A 196 18.00 -2.36 1.68
CA VAL A 196 18.60 -1.04 1.37
C VAL A 196 18.45 -0.09 2.57
N SER A 197 17.28 -0.10 3.22
CA SER A 197 17.05 0.71 4.43
C SER A 197 17.94 0.28 5.58
N SER A 198 18.17 -1.03 5.78
CA SER A 198 19.06 -1.54 6.82
C SER A 198 20.50 -1.09 6.64
N LEU A 199 20.99 -1.11 5.40
CA LEU A 199 22.31 -0.59 5.06
C LEU A 199 22.42 0.92 5.36
N GLN A 200 21.41 1.71 4.94
CA GLN A 200 21.37 3.15 5.25
C GLN A 200 21.39 3.42 6.76
N ILE A 201 20.63 2.63 7.54
CA ILE A 201 20.61 2.74 9.00
C ILE A 201 21.96 2.34 9.60
N ALA A 202 22.53 1.22 9.15
CA ALA A 202 23.81 0.72 9.64
C ALA A 202 24.96 1.73 9.43
N PHE A 203 25.01 2.37 8.27
CA PHE A 203 26.03 3.39 7.97
C PHE A 203 25.81 4.73 8.70
N GLN A 204 24.55 5.09 9.01
CA GLN A 204 24.22 6.36 9.67
C GLN A 204 24.14 6.25 11.20
N LYS A 205 23.75 5.10 11.72
CA LYS A 205 23.50 4.82 13.13
C LYS A 205 24.13 3.46 13.44
N VAL A 206 25.04 3.39 14.38
CA VAL A 206 25.60 2.11 14.82
C VAL A 206 24.47 1.29 15.50
N SER A 207 23.62 0.67 14.68
CA SER A 207 22.53 -0.21 15.11
C SER A 207 22.97 -1.65 14.92
N SER A 208 23.14 -2.38 16.02
CA SER A 208 23.47 -3.81 15.99
C SER A 208 22.42 -4.60 15.21
N THR A 209 21.15 -4.25 15.36
CA THR A 209 20.02 -4.89 14.66
C THR A 209 20.12 -4.70 13.14
N ALA A 210 20.42 -3.48 12.68
CA ALA A 210 20.54 -3.20 11.25
C ALA A 210 21.76 -3.89 10.63
N TRP A 211 22.90 -3.90 11.31
CA TRP A 211 24.08 -4.64 10.88
C TRP A 211 23.85 -6.14 10.83
N LEU A 212 23.24 -6.69 11.89
CA LEU A 212 22.93 -8.11 11.96
C LEU A 212 21.99 -8.51 10.83
N PHE A 213 20.94 -7.72 10.57
CA PHE A 213 20.02 -7.94 9.44
C PHE A 213 20.75 -7.83 8.09
N GLY A 214 21.62 -6.81 7.93
CA GLY A 214 22.39 -6.61 6.70
C GLY A 214 23.31 -7.81 6.36
N VAL A 215 23.81 -8.55 7.36
CA VAL A 215 24.62 -9.74 7.16
C VAL A 215 23.77 -11.02 7.08
N ILE A 216 22.80 -11.20 7.98
CA ILE A 216 22.01 -12.43 8.05
C ILE A 216 21.05 -12.55 6.87
N ALA A 217 20.43 -11.47 6.42
CA ALA A 217 19.41 -11.56 5.38
C ALA A 217 19.96 -12.14 4.06
N PRO A 218 21.10 -11.68 3.50
CA PRO A 218 21.67 -12.31 2.30
C PRO A 218 22.06 -13.77 2.51
N VAL A 219 22.63 -14.11 3.68
CA VAL A 219 23.00 -15.48 4.01
C VAL A 219 21.75 -16.37 4.09
N PHE A 220 20.70 -15.88 4.75
CA PHE A 220 19.43 -16.60 4.83
C PHE A 220 18.81 -16.83 3.45
N VAL A 221 18.78 -15.80 2.59
CA VAL A 221 18.28 -15.90 1.21
C VAL A 221 19.11 -16.92 0.43
N LEU A 222 20.45 -16.91 0.57
CA LEU A 222 21.32 -17.86 -0.10
C LEU A 222 21.06 -19.29 0.36
N VAL A 223 20.97 -19.51 1.68
CA VAL A 223 20.69 -20.85 2.26
C VAL A 223 19.33 -21.36 1.80
N LEU A 224 18.30 -20.48 1.82
CA LEU A 224 16.97 -20.82 1.34
C LEU A 224 16.98 -21.19 -0.17
N ALA A 225 17.64 -20.37 -0.98
CA ALA A 225 17.76 -20.63 -2.42
C ALA A 225 18.50 -21.95 -2.70
N LEU A 226 19.61 -22.21 -2.00
CA LEU A 226 20.33 -23.47 -2.11
C LEU A 226 19.46 -24.66 -1.65
N GLY A 227 18.74 -24.55 -0.54
CA GLY A 227 17.82 -25.59 -0.07
C GLY A 227 16.72 -25.92 -1.09
N ILE A 228 16.16 -24.90 -1.75
CA ILE A 228 15.17 -25.10 -2.81
C ILE A 228 15.80 -25.74 -4.05
N LEU A 229 17.00 -25.31 -4.45
CA LEU A 229 17.66 -25.79 -5.67
C LEU A 229 18.24 -27.19 -5.54
N LEU A 230 18.74 -27.54 -4.36
CA LEU A 230 19.42 -28.83 -4.12
C LEU A 230 18.45 -29.98 -3.84
N ASP A 231 17.22 -29.70 -3.42
CA ASP A 231 16.19 -30.72 -3.18
C ASP A 231 15.16 -30.69 -4.32
N PRO A 232 15.12 -31.73 -5.19
CA PRO A 232 14.16 -31.81 -6.29
C PRO A 232 12.69 -31.83 -5.83
N GLN A 233 12.39 -32.38 -4.64
CA GLN A 233 11.03 -32.43 -4.12
C GLN A 233 10.58 -31.02 -3.71
N VAL A 234 11.41 -30.30 -2.94
CA VAL A 234 11.14 -28.92 -2.53
C VAL A 234 11.06 -28.01 -3.76
N SER A 235 12.00 -28.16 -4.71
CA SER A 235 11.99 -27.42 -5.98
C SER A 235 10.70 -27.65 -6.76
N GLY A 236 10.22 -28.90 -6.85
CA GLY A 236 8.97 -29.26 -7.50
C GLY A 236 7.75 -28.62 -6.84
N VAL A 237 7.67 -28.66 -5.51
CA VAL A 237 6.57 -28.03 -4.75
C VAL A 237 6.57 -26.52 -4.93
N VAL A 238 7.72 -25.87 -4.79
CA VAL A 238 7.85 -24.41 -4.96
C VAL A 238 7.47 -23.99 -6.39
N ARG A 239 7.96 -24.74 -7.40
CA ARG A 239 7.62 -24.47 -8.80
C ARG A 239 6.13 -24.62 -9.06
N SER A 240 5.52 -25.73 -8.64
CA SER A 240 4.07 -25.95 -8.79
C SER A 240 3.25 -24.86 -8.11
N TYR A 241 3.68 -24.41 -6.94
CA TYR A 241 3.03 -23.32 -6.21
C TYR A 241 3.15 -21.99 -6.97
N LEU A 242 4.33 -21.65 -7.49
CA LEU A 242 4.54 -20.44 -8.29
C LEU A 242 3.79 -20.51 -9.62
N ASP A 243 3.79 -21.67 -10.29
CA ASP A 243 3.03 -21.88 -11.51
C ASP A 243 1.54 -21.62 -11.28
N THR A 244 0.95 -22.20 -10.24
CA THR A 244 -0.47 -22.03 -9.92
C THR A 244 -0.81 -20.59 -9.48
N THR A 245 0.07 -19.94 -8.70
CA THR A 245 -0.28 -18.69 -8.02
C THR A 245 0.15 -17.45 -8.81
N VAL A 246 1.18 -17.56 -9.66
CA VAL A 246 1.77 -16.42 -10.38
C VAL A 246 1.73 -16.63 -11.90
N PHE A 247 2.35 -17.70 -12.41
CA PHE A 247 2.59 -17.85 -13.85
C PHE A 247 1.31 -18.22 -14.62
N ASN A 248 0.55 -19.19 -14.14
CA ASN A 248 -0.70 -19.61 -14.80
C ASN A 248 -1.90 -18.73 -14.41
N LYS A 249 -1.66 -17.69 -13.60
CA LYS A 249 -2.75 -16.81 -13.16
C LYS A 249 -3.37 -16.02 -14.31
N LEU A 250 -2.61 -15.71 -15.34
CA LEU A 250 -3.12 -15.02 -16.53
C LEU A 250 -4.11 -15.85 -17.31
N ASP A 251 -4.02 -17.18 -17.21
CA ASP A 251 -4.91 -18.14 -17.89
C ASP A 251 -6.17 -18.47 -17.06
N THR A 252 -6.26 -17.98 -15.82
CA THR A 252 -7.49 -18.10 -15.02
C THR A 252 -8.52 -17.06 -15.42
N ASP A 253 -9.82 -17.34 -15.19
CA ASP A 253 -10.91 -16.40 -15.48
C ASP A 253 -10.64 -15.01 -14.90
N SER A 254 -10.20 -14.95 -13.65
CA SER A 254 -9.83 -13.67 -12.98
C SER A 254 -8.60 -13.01 -13.60
N GLY A 255 -7.67 -13.76 -14.17
CA GLY A 255 -6.49 -13.25 -14.85
C GLY A 255 -6.83 -12.67 -16.21
N VAL A 256 -7.64 -13.38 -17.00
CA VAL A 256 -8.16 -12.94 -18.31
C VAL A 256 -8.98 -11.66 -18.12
N GLU A 257 -9.87 -11.62 -17.13
CA GLU A 257 -10.69 -10.45 -16.83
C GLU A 257 -9.82 -9.23 -16.47
N ARG A 258 -8.83 -9.38 -15.57
CA ARG A 258 -7.92 -8.30 -15.20
C ARG A 258 -7.03 -7.83 -16.36
N SER A 259 -6.61 -8.75 -17.21
CA SER A 259 -5.85 -8.42 -18.43
C SER A 259 -6.69 -7.59 -19.40
N SER A 260 -7.96 -7.97 -19.60
CA SER A 260 -8.90 -7.22 -20.44
C SER A 260 -9.13 -5.79 -19.92
N TRP A 261 -9.28 -5.62 -18.60
CA TRP A 261 -9.39 -4.30 -17.96
C TRP A 261 -8.17 -3.42 -18.22
N ASN A 262 -6.96 -3.97 -18.07
CA ASN A 262 -5.73 -3.22 -18.33
C ASN A 262 -5.54 -2.90 -19.82
N THR A 263 -5.90 -3.81 -20.69
CA THR A 263 -5.85 -3.58 -22.16
C THR A 263 -6.78 -2.45 -22.55
N LEU A 264 -8.02 -2.47 -22.07
CA LEU A 264 -8.98 -1.43 -22.37
C LEU A 264 -8.59 -0.08 -21.72
N ALA A 265 -8.05 -0.11 -20.49
CA ALA A 265 -7.51 1.10 -19.85
C ALA A 265 -6.37 1.73 -20.67
N LEU A 266 -5.49 0.92 -21.25
CA LEU A 266 -4.44 1.42 -22.15
C LEU A 266 -5.03 1.98 -23.46
N GLN A 267 -6.05 1.33 -24.03
CA GLN A 267 -6.76 1.86 -25.20
C GLN A 267 -7.43 3.20 -24.88
N ASN A 268 -8.07 3.33 -23.72
CA ASN A 268 -8.66 4.59 -23.27
C ASN A 268 -7.61 5.72 -23.20
N PHE A 269 -6.41 5.42 -22.68
CA PHE A 269 -5.29 6.37 -22.65
C PHE A 269 -4.89 6.80 -24.06
N ILE A 270 -4.71 5.87 -25.00
CA ILE A 270 -4.28 6.15 -26.37
C ILE A 270 -5.37 6.92 -27.14
N GLN A 271 -6.63 6.46 -27.06
CA GLN A 271 -7.75 7.06 -27.81
C GLN A 271 -8.16 8.43 -27.25
N SER A 272 -7.83 8.71 -25.99
CA SER A 272 -7.99 10.05 -25.39
C SER A 272 -6.80 10.98 -25.63
N TRP A 273 -5.90 10.66 -26.55
CA TRP A 273 -4.70 11.44 -26.87
C TRP A 273 -3.78 11.65 -25.64
N GLY A 274 -3.77 10.68 -24.73
CA GLY A 274 -2.99 10.75 -23.50
C GLY A 274 -3.59 11.63 -22.40
N LEU A 275 -4.82 12.11 -22.55
CA LEU A 275 -5.53 12.90 -21.53
C LEU A 275 -6.19 12.02 -20.46
N GLY A 276 -6.49 10.76 -20.79
CA GLY A 276 -7.34 9.88 -20.00
C GLY A 276 -8.84 10.14 -20.24
N VAL A 277 -9.70 9.39 -19.56
CA VAL A 277 -11.17 9.44 -19.73
C VAL A 277 -11.89 9.97 -18.47
N GLY A 278 -11.15 10.47 -17.49
CA GLY A 278 -11.68 11.00 -16.22
C GLY A 278 -11.66 9.97 -15.10
N VAL A 279 -11.48 10.47 -13.89
CA VAL A 279 -11.43 9.64 -12.67
C VAL A 279 -12.78 8.99 -12.41
N GLY A 280 -12.78 7.69 -12.13
CA GLY A 280 -13.98 6.91 -11.83
C GLY A 280 -14.76 6.45 -13.07
N THR A 281 -14.30 6.76 -14.29
CA THR A 281 -15.00 6.39 -15.51
C THR A 281 -14.74 4.93 -15.90
N THR A 282 -13.49 4.52 -15.92
CA THR A 282 -13.08 3.18 -16.35
C THR A 282 -12.40 2.41 -15.23
N ARG A 283 -12.51 1.10 -15.27
CA ARG A 283 -11.85 0.15 -14.37
C ARG A 283 -10.51 -0.29 -14.96
N ALA A 284 -9.53 -0.47 -14.11
CA ALA A 284 -8.26 -1.12 -14.41
C ALA A 284 -7.97 -2.23 -13.40
N SER A 285 -6.83 -2.89 -13.50
CA SER A 285 -6.35 -3.86 -12.51
C SER A 285 -4.88 -3.61 -12.13
N SER A 286 -4.38 -2.44 -12.43
CA SER A 286 -3.05 -1.97 -12.03
C SER A 286 -3.12 -0.46 -11.85
N PHE A 287 -2.50 0.04 -10.77
CA PHE A 287 -2.47 1.46 -10.47
C PHE A 287 -1.92 2.31 -11.63
N LEU A 288 -0.89 1.82 -12.32
CA LEU A 288 -0.33 2.53 -13.47
C LEU A 288 -1.36 2.66 -14.60
N MET A 289 -2.07 1.57 -14.91
CA MET A 289 -3.12 1.59 -15.95
C MET A 289 -4.30 2.46 -15.53
N ALA A 290 -4.69 2.40 -14.25
CA ALA A 290 -5.72 3.27 -13.68
C ALA A 290 -5.32 4.76 -13.77
N LEU A 291 -4.05 5.09 -13.48
CA LEU A 291 -3.54 6.45 -13.53
C LEU A 291 -3.54 6.98 -14.98
N LEU A 292 -2.98 6.21 -15.92
CA LEU A 292 -2.93 6.59 -17.32
C LEU A 292 -4.32 6.76 -17.92
N SER A 293 -5.21 5.79 -17.70
CA SER A 293 -6.56 5.84 -18.26
C SER A 293 -7.44 6.90 -17.63
N SER A 294 -7.25 7.25 -16.36
CA SER A 294 -8.11 8.21 -15.67
C SER A 294 -7.66 9.67 -15.84
N VAL A 295 -6.36 9.95 -15.66
CA VAL A 295 -5.83 11.34 -15.59
C VAL A 295 -4.70 11.60 -16.59
N GLY A 296 -4.33 10.62 -17.39
CA GLY A 296 -3.37 10.74 -18.48
C GLY A 296 -1.97 11.17 -18.05
N VAL A 297 -1.22 11.72 -19.02
CA VAL A 297 0.17 12.17 -18.81
C VAL A 297 0.26 13.28 -17.76
N ILE A 298 -0.67 14.21 -17.77
CA ILE A 298 -0.65 15.36 -16.83
C ILE A 298 -0.82 14.84 -15.40
N GLY A 299 -1.80 13.96 -15.16
CA GLY A 299 -2.00 13.34 -13.85
C GLY A 299 -0.81 12.48 -13.43
N LEU A 300 -0.20 11.73 -14.35
CA LEU A 300 1.02 10.95 -14.08
C LEU A 300 2.18 11.86 -13.60
N VAL A 301 2.40 12.98 -14.28
CA VAL A 301 3.44 13.94 -13.88
C VAL A 301 3.14 14.55 -12.52
N LEU A 302 1.90 14.99 -12.27
CA LEU A 302 1.49 15.55 -10.97
C LEU A 302 1.61 14.52 -9.84
N TYR A 303 1.27 13.27 -10.10
CA TYR A 303 1.45 12.17 -9.15
C TYR A 303 2.95 11.88 -8.91
N GLY A 304 3.76 11.85 -9.95
CA GLY A 304 5.21 11.72 -9.85
C GLY A 304 5.85 12.84 -9.00
N LEU A 305 5.44 14.09 -9.21
CA LEU A 305 5.87 15.23 -8.38
C LEU A 305 5.42 15.10 -6.92
N PHE A 306 4.22 14.56 -6.69
CA PHE A 306 3.77 14.25 -5.33
C PHE A 306 4.65 13.19 -4.68
N LEU A 307 4.91 12.06 -5.34
CA LEU A 307 5.81 11.03 -4.83
C LEU A 307 7.22 11.58 -4.60
N TYR A 308 7.75 12.35 -5.55
CA TYR A 308 9.03 13.04 -5.39
C TYR A 308 9.07 13.85 -4.10
N SER A 309 8.02 14.61 -3.81
CA SER A 309 7.93 15.43 -2.60
C SER A 309 7.88 14.59 -1.31
N VAL A 310 7.29 13.40 -1.34
CA VAL A 310 7.21 12.50 -0.19
C VAL A 310 8.53 11.77 0.04
N TYR A 311 9.14 11.23 -1.02
CA TYR A 311 10.29 10.34 -0.91
C TYR A 311 11.64 11.08 -0.84
N LEU A 312 11.80 12.19 -1.57
CA LEU A 312 13.10 12.86 -1.73
C LEU A 312 13.29 14.07 -0.82
N ARG A 313 12.26 14.54 -0.13
CA ARG A 313 12.46 15.60 0.88
C ARG A 313 13.36 15.10 2.03
N PRO A 314 14.27 15.96 2.55
CA PRO A 314 15.09 15.62 3.71
C PRO A 314 14.25 15.14 4.89
N ARG A 315 14.70 14.10 5.58
CA ARG A 315 13.98 13.50 6.72
C ARG A 315 14.25 14.19 8.06
N GLY A 316 14.94 15.32 8.03
CA GLY A 316 15.43 15.99 9.23
C GLY A 316 16.82 15.52 9.65
N VAL A 317 17.17 15.71 10.92
CA VAL A 317 18.48 15.31 11.46
C VAL A 317 18.57 13.79 11.48
N ALA A 318 19.62 13.23 10.86
CA ALA A 318 19.88 11.80 10.89
C ALA A 318 19.92 11.27 12.33
N ARG A 319 19.42 10.06 12.54
CA ARG A 319 19.33 9.36 13.84
C ARG A 319 18.33 9.96 14.82
N SER A 320 17.50 10.91 14.40
CA SER A 320 16.38 11.37 15.22
C SER A 320 15.18 10.43 15.09
N PHE A 321 14.31 10.43 16.11
CA PHE A 321 13.05 9.69 16.08
C PHE A 321 12.21 10.06 14.86
N GLU A 322 12.13 11.34 14.58
CA GLU A 322 11.36 11.87 13.45
C GLU A 322 11.91 11.39 12.09
N SER A 323 13.25 11.35 11.96
CA SER A 323 13.88 10.85 10.74
C SER A 323 13.62 9.36 10.52
N ASP A 324 13.70 8.56 11.58
CA ASP A 324 13.49 7.11 11.56
C ASP A 324 12.01 6.78 11.22
N VAL A 325 11.06 7.47 11.86
CA VAL A 325 9.63 7.30 11.61
C VAL A 325 9.25 7.72 10.18
N ARG A 326 9.81 8.82 9.68
CA ARG A 326 9.56 9.24 8.29
C ARG A 326 10.12 8.25 7.28
N MET A 327 11.25 7.59 7.58
CA MET A 327 11.73 6.48 6.76
C MET A 327 10.78 5.28 6.84
N ALA A 328 10.28 4.95 8.02
CA ALA A 328 9.30 3.88 8.19
C ALA A 328 7.99 4.17 7.41
N ALA A 329 7.50 5.41 7.47
CA ALA A 329 6.32 5.83 6.70
C ALA A 329 6.53 5.75 5.18
N ARG A 330 7.73 6.11 4.67
CA ARG A 330 8.09 5.97 3.26
C ARG A 330 8.14 4.51 2.82
N ASN A 331 8.77 3.66 3.61
CA ASN A 331 8.85 2.22 3.30
C ASN A 331 7.46 1.57 3.35
N ALA A 332 6.60 1.99 4.27
CA ALA A 332 5.20 1.56 4.31
C ALA A 332 4.42 2.01 3.07
N ALA A 333 4.55 3.28 2.68
CA ALA A 333 3.91 3.80 1.48
C ALA A 333 4.44 3.09 0.21
N ALA A 334 5.73 2.71 0.17
CA ALA A 334 6.29 1.89 -0.90
C ALA A 334 5.65 0.49 -0.95
N GLY A 335 5.45 -0.15 0.21
CA GLY A 335 4.76 -1.44 0.29
C GLY A 335 3.32 -1.39 -0.24
N LEU A 336 2.58 -0.35 0.12
CA LEU A 336 1.23 -0.12 -0.43
C LEU A 336 1.27 0.11 -1.94
N LEU A 337 2.21 0.92 -2.43
CA LEU A 337 2.35 1.22 -3.85
C LEU A 337 2.70 -0.03 -4.67
N VAL A 338 3.57 -0.91 -4.14
CA VAL A 338 3.86 -2.20 -4.77
C VAL A 338 2.59 -3.03 -4.90
N GLY A 339 1.78 -3.11 -3.84
CA GLY A 339 0.48 -3.79 -3.91
C GLY A 339 -0.48 -3.14 -4.92
N ASP A 340 -0.56 -1.81 -4.97
CA ASP A 340 -1.42 -1.08 -5.90
C ASP A 340 -1.04 -1.31 -7.37
N LEU A 341 0.24 -1.39 -7.67
CA LEU A 341 0.71 -1.72 -9.03
C LEU A 341 0.20 -3.09 -9.51
N LEU A 342 -0.13 -3.99 -8.59
CA LEU A 342 -0.57 -5.35 -8.89
C LEU A 342 -2.09 -5.53 -8.87
N LEU A 343 -2.87 -4.60 -8.23
CA LEU A 343 -4.29 -4.87 -7.97
C LEU A 343 -5.25 -3.68 -8.03
N ALA A 344 -4.76 -2.43 -8.12
CA ALA A 344 -5.64 -1.27 -7.94
C ALA A 344 -6.62 -1.07 -9.11
N PRO A 345 -7.94 -1.01 -8.83
CA PRO A 345 -8.96 -0.81 -9.87
C PRO A 345 -9.13 0.66 -10.26
N SER A 346 -8.62 1.59 -9.46
CA SER A 346 -8.74 3.04 -9.61
C SER A 346 -7.48 3.73 -9.09
N ILE A 347 -7.42 5.05 -9.22
CA ILE A 347 -6.31 5.87 -8.68
C ILE A 347 -6.42 6.15 -7.17
N ASP A 348 -7.48 5.69 -6.51
CA ASP A 348 -7.64 5.82 -5.08
C ASP A 348 -6.77 4.80 -4.34
N GLN A 349 -5.77 5.30 -3.62
CA GLN A 349 -4.88 4.48 -2.79
C GLN A 349 -5.35 4.36 -1.33
N GLY A 350 -6.44 5.02 -0.98
CA GLY A 350 -7.07 4.97 0.33
C GLY A 350 -6.32 5.74 1.43
N LEU A 351 -7.05 5.98 2.52
CA LEU A 351 -6.63 6.84 3.62
C LEU A 351 -5.30 6.42 4.26
N PHE A 352 -5.01 5.12 4.35
CA PHE A 352 -3.79 4.62 4.97
C PHE A 352 -2.53 5.08 4.21
N PHE A 353 -2.57 5.05 2.87
CA PHE A 353 -1.46 5.55 2.05
C PHE A 353 -1.24 7.05 2.27
N TYR A 354 -2.31 7.86 2.23
CA TYR A 354 -2.20 9.31 2.38
C TYR A 354 -1.85 9.73 3.81
N ALA A 355 -2.26 8.98 4.82
CA ALA A 355 -1.83 9.18 6.20
C ALA A 355 -0.30 8.92 6.36
N LEU A 356 0.21 7.84 5.78
CA LEU A 356 1.65 7.55 5.76
C LEU A 356 2.43 8.63 4.97
N ALA A 357 1.91 9.06 3.83
CA ALA A 357 2.51 10.12 3.04
C ALA A 357 2.53 11.46 3.80
N GLY A 358 1.46 11.79 4.54
CA GLY A 358 1.38 12.96 5.40
C GLY A 358 2.42 12.90 6.53
N LEU A 359 2.53 11.77 7.21
CA LEU A 359 3.54 11.53 8.25
C LEU A 359 4.97 11.61 7.67
N ALA A 360 5.20 11.06 6.48
CA ALA A 360 6.49 11.13 5.79
C ALA A 360 6.86 12.55 5.35
N ALA A 361 5.88 13.39 5.03
CA ALA A 361 6.07 14.76 4.59
C ALA A 361 6.25 15.74 5.77
N ALA A 362 5.72 15.43 6.95
CA ALA A 362 5.76 16.31 8.12
C ALA A 362 7.18 16.47 8.66
N VAL A 363 7.53 17.69 9.08
CA VAL A 363 8.74 17.99 9.84
C VAL A 363 8.29 18.68 11.12
N PRO A 364 8.40 18.02 12.29
CA PRO A 364 8.04 18.64 13.56
C PRO A 364 8.79 19.94 13.75
N VAL A 365 8.06 20.99 14.09
CA VAL A 365 8.64 22.29 14.43
C VAL A 365 9.35 22.11 15.79
N ARG A 366 10.67 22.08 15.78
CA ARG A 366 11.44 22.21 17.02
C ARG A 366 11.14 23.60 17.55
N HIS A 367 10.69 23.70 18.82
CA HIS A 367 10.62 24.99 19.48
C HIS A 367 12.00 25.63 19.38
N ALA A 368 12.13 26.67 18.53
CA ALA A 368 13.35 27.44 18.35
C ALA A 368 13.72 28.25 19.63
N PHE A 369 12.95 28.09 20.67
CA PHE A 369 13.16 28.68 22.00
C PHE A 369 13.58 27.58 22.98
N GLY A 370 14.78 27.04 22.79
CA GLY A 370 15.52 26.46 23.90
C GLY A 370 15.77 27.58 24.89
N THR A 371 15.06 27.57 26.03
CA THR A 371 15.50 28.32 27.19
C THR A 371 16.97 27.97 27.42
N PRO A 372 17.88 28.95 27.50
CA PRO A 372 19.25 28.66 27.91
C PRO A 372 19.16 28.02 29.27
N HIS A 373 19.64 26.78 29.39
CA HIS A 373 19.95 26.25 30.74
C HIS A 373 20.83 27.29 31.42
N SER A 374 20.24 28.00 32.37
CA SER A 374 20.97 28.80 33.31
C SER A 374 22.01 27.87 33.93
N ALA A 375 23.26 28.08 33.59
CA ALA A 375 24.38 27.53 34.30
C ALA A 375 24.20 27.92 35.79
N GLY A 376 23.84 26.93 36.59
CA GLY A 376 23.77 27.10 38.02
C GLY A 376 25.11 27.59 38.54
N PRO A 377 25.13 28.53 39.51
CA PRO A 377 26.36 29.07 40.05
C PRO A 377 27.17 27.95 40.70
N GLY A 378 28.47 27.93 40.39
CA GLY A 378 29.42 26.99 40.91
C GLY A 378 29.37 26.91 42.42
N ARG A 379 29.41 25.71 42.96
CA ARG A 379 29.82 25.46 44.33
C ARG A 379 31.34 25.64 44.40
N ALA A 380 31.74 26.79 44.94
CA ALA A 380 33.04 26.93 45.56
C ALA A 380 32.93 26.43 47.01
N ALA A 381 33.92 25.72 47.42
CA ALA A 381 34.40 25.21 48.69
C ALA A 381 34.30 23.69 48.86
#